data_96aca234ba2afddccbf9d246f5c1a7d4
#
_entry.id   96aca234ba2afddccbf9d246f5c1a7d4
#
_cell.length_a   1.000
_cell.length_b   1.000
_cell.length_c   1.000
_cell.angle_alpha   90.00
_cell.angle_beta   90.00
_cell.angle_gamma   90.00
#
_symmetry.space_group_name_H-M   'P 1'
#
loop_
_entity.id
_entity.type
_entity.pdbx_description
1 polymer ?
#
loop_
_entity_poly.entity_id
_entity_poly.type
_entity_poly.pdbx_seq_one_letter_code
_entity_poly.pdbx_strand_id
1 'polypeptide(L)'
;MDRSRFIFENEISPAAYRRAVRTKAKHLRKYGDGGDAPYHLRAVPAPAIAETLGVRQLLHSDTPACPFNEKSVIIGNIRMGFGHYRISMALASAAHALGYQPDWFDLHSFSDAPCGKIIRE
;
A
#
# COMPACT_ATOMS: atom_id res chain seq x y z
N MET A 1 -13.86 -0.70 -22.68
CA MET A 1 -14.13 0.63 -22.09
C MET A 1 -12.87 1.12 -21.37
N ASP A 2 -12.39 2.29 -21.75
CA ASP A 2 -11.25 2.90 -21.05
C ASP A 2 -11.69 3.46 -19.69
N ARG A 3 -11.37 2.74 -18.64
CA ARG A 3 -11.72 3.12 -17.26
C ARG A 3 -10.89 4.30 -16.69
N SER A 4 -9.86 4.72 -17.39
CA SER A 4 -8.98 5.81 -16.92
C SER A 4 -9.68 7.18 -16.82
N ARG A 5 -10.86 7.30 -17.44
CA ARG A 5 -11.69 8.51 -17.40
C ARG A 5 -12.82 8.50 -16.38
N PHE A 6 -12.96 7.42 -15.62
CA PHE A 6 -14.08 7.25 -14.70
C PHE A 6 -13.59 7.13 -13.26
N ILE A 7 -14.27 7.85 -12.36
CA ILE A 7 -14.11 7.71 -10.91
C ILE A 7 -15.50 7.33 -10.36
N PHE A 8 -15.62 6.13 -9.81
CA PHE A 8 -16.90 5.58 -9.34
C PHE A 8 -18.05 5.78 -10.36
N GLU A 9 -17.81 5.34 -11.60
CA GLU A 9 -18.76 5.44 -12.72
C GLU A 9 -19.06 6.86 -13.23
N ASN A 10 -18.48 7.89 -12.61
CA ASN A 10 -18.61 9.27 -13.09
C ASN A 10 -17.46 9.62 -14.03
N GLU A 11 -17.78 10.09 -15.23
CA GLU A 11 -16.78 10.55 -16.16
C GLU A 11 -16.16 11.87 -15.70
N ILE A 12 -14.82 11.91 -15.62
CA ILE A 12 -14.11 13.13 -15.30
C ILE A 12 -14.06 14.08 -16.49
N SER A 13 -14.03 15.38 -16.22
CA SER A 13 -13.97 16.37 -17.31
C SER A 13 -12.72 16.19 -18.17
N PRO A 14 -12.78 16.53 -19.47
CA PRO A 14 -11.60 16.48 -20.35
C PRO A 14 -10.42 17.30 -19.83
N ALA A 15 -10.68 18.40 -19.13
CA ALA A 15 -9.64 19.23 -18.51
C ALA A 15 -8.95 18.49 -17.34
N ALA A 16 -9.71 17.83 -16.48
CA ALA A 16 -9.17 17.03 -15.39
C ALA A 16 -8.34 15.86 -15.91
N TYR A 17 -8.84 15.16 -16.93
CA TYR A 17 -8.11 14.07 -17.57
C TYR A 17 -6.76 14.53 -18.15
N ARG A 18 -6.75 15.61 -18.94
CA ARG A 18 -5.50 16.16 -19.47
C ARG A 18 -4.51 16.55 -18.38
N ARG A 19 -4.99 17.11 -17.25
CA ARG A 19 -4.14 17.43 -16.10
C ARG A 19 -3.52 16.17 -15.50
N ALA A 20 -4.33 15.12 -15.28
CA ALA A 20 -3.86 13.85 -14.76
C ALA A 20 -2.78 13.21 -15.65
N VAL A 21 -2.99 13.21 -16.98
CA VAL A 21 -2.01 12.69 -17.94
C VAL A 21 -0.68 13.46 -17.88
N ARG A 22 -0.73 14.79 -17.80
CA ARG A 22 0.48 15.61 -17.65
C ARG A 22 1.21 15.34 -16.34
N THR A 23 0.47 15.22 -15.24
CA THR A 23 1.02 14.91 -13.92
C THR A 23 1.67 13.53 -13.91
N LYS A 24 1.00 12.53 -14.48
CA LYS A 24 1.56 11.19 -14.66
C LYS A 24 2.87 11.23 -15.45
N ALA A 25 2.90 11.92 -16.58
CA ALA A 25 4.09 12.04 -17.41
C ALA A 25 5.25 12.74 -16.67
N LYS A 26 4.96 13.75 -15.84
CA LYS A 26 5.95 14.40 -14.97
C LYS A 26 6.56 13.42 -13.98
N HIS A 27 5.72 12.64 -13.29
CA HIS A 27 6.19 11.67 -12.30
C HIS A 27 6.98 10.52 -12.92
N LEU A 28 6.54 10.00 -14.08
CA LEU A 28 7.29 8.99 -14.82
C LEU A 28 8.69 9.45 -15.20
N ARG A 29 8.85 10.71 -15.63
CA ARG A 29 10.17 11.28 -15.93
C ARG A 29 11.04 11.46 -14.70
N LYS A 30 10.45 11.82 -13.55
CA LYS A 30 11.19 12.11 -12.32
C LYS A 30 11.60 10.84 -11.58
N TYR A 31 10.73 9.83 -11.53
CA TYR A 31 10.89 8.66 -10.68
C TYR A 31 11.05 7.34 -11.44
N GLY A 32 10.83 7.36 -12.73
CA GLY A 32 10.81 6.15 -13.56
C GLY A 32 9.44 5.47 -13.57
N ASP A 33 9.30 4.52 -14.48
CA ASP A 33 8.11 3.66 -14.58
C ASP A 33 8.36 2.38 -13.78
N GLY A 34 7.48 2.08 -12.83
CA GLY A 34 7.49 0.81 -12.13
C GLY A 34 7.11 -0.37 -13.03
N GLY A 35 6.49 -0.07 -14.17
CA GLY A 35 6.05 -1.07 -15.14
C GLY A 35 5.10 -2.10 -14.54
N ASP A 36 4.98 -3.22 -15.21
CA ASP A 36 4.23 -4.39 -14.76
C ASP A 36 5.13 -5.42 -14.04
N ALA A 37 6.31 -4.99 -13.59
CA ALA A 37 7.21 -5.87 -12.87
C ALA A 37 6.55 -6.38 -11.58
N PRO A 38 6.55 -7.69 -11.32
CA PRO A 38 5.97 -8.22 -10.11
C PRO A 38 6.80 -7.77 -8.90
N TYR A 39 6.10 -7.33 -7.85
CA TYR A 39 6.72 -7.08 -6.56
C TYR A 39 6.54 -8.29 -5.66
N HIS A 40 7.63 -8.73 -5.08
CA HIS A 40 7.62 -9.79 -4.09
C HIS A 40 7.60 -9.19 -2.69
N LEU A 41 6.86 -9.80 -1.79
CA LEU A 41 6.68 -9.33 -0.42
C LEU A 41 7.24 -10.34 0.58
N ARG A 42 7.81 -9.82 1.65
CA ARG A 42 8.14 -10.58 2.85
C ARG A 42 7.43 -9.96 4.05
N ALA A 43 7.15 -10.75 5.06
CA ALA A 43 6.54 -10.30 6.30
C ALA A 43 7.56 -10.39 7.43
N VAL A 44 7.67 -9.32 8.21
CA VAL A 44 8.52 -9.25 9.40
C VAL A 44 7.70 -8.79 10.60
N PRO A 45 8.03 -9.17 11.84
CA PRO A 45 7.35 -8.64 13.02
C PRO A 45 7.37 -7.10 13.02
N ALA A 46 6.23 -6.47 13.23
CA ALA A 46 6.16 -5.02 13.32
C ALA A 46 6.78 -4.54 14.62
N PRO A 47 7.74 -3.59 14.60
CA PRO A 47 8.38 -3.11 15.81
C PRO A 47 7.37 -2.58 16.84
N ALA A 48 7.60 -2.86 18.12
CA ALA A 48 6.85 -2.43 19.28
C ALA A 48 5.41 -2.96 19.41
N ILE A 49 4.79 -3.46 18.36
CA ILE A 49 3.39 -3.91 18.39
C ILE A 49 3.19 -5.38 18.01
N ALA A 50 4.23 -6.04 17.50
CA ALA A 50 4.15 -7.44 17.10
C ALA A 50 3.80 -8.36 18.29
N GLU A 51 4.40 -8.13 19.46
CA GLU A 51 4.17 -8.93 20.65
C GLU A 51 2.75 -8.79 21.20
N THR A 52 2.19 -7.58 21.13
CA THR A 52 0.87 -7.28 21.70
C THR A 52 -0.27 -7.58 20.71
N LEU A 53 -0.10 -7.22 19.45
CA LEU A 53 -1.14 -7.29 18.43
C LEU A 53 -0.87 -8.36 17.36
N GLY A 54 0.26 -9.05 17.43
CA GLY A 54 0.65 -10.07 16.45
C GLY A 54 0.86 -9.53 15.03
N VAL A 55 1.06 -8.21 14.88
CA VAL A 55 1.16 -7.56 13.58
C VAL A 55 2.50 -7.86 12.92
N ARG A 56 2.46 -8.26 11.65
CA ARG A 56 3.63 -8.28 10.79
C ARG A 56 3.57 -7.11 9.82
N GLN A 57 4.73 -6.58 9.49
CA GLN A 57 4.87 -5.54 8.48
C GLN A 57 5.29 -6.16 7.16
N LEU A 58 4.62 -5.78 6.07
CA LEU A 58 4.98 -6.20 4.73
C LEU A 58 6.07 -5.29 4.19
N LEU A 59 7.12 -5.90 3.66
CA LEU A 59 8.26 -5.23 3.04
C LEU A 59 8.53 -5.82 1.66
N HIS A 60 9.24 -5.07 0.83
CA HIS A 60 9.72 -5.57 -0.45
C HIS A 60 10.71 -6.72 -0.24
N SER A 61 10.60 -7.75 -1.06
CA SER A 61 11.53 -8.88 -1.09
C SER A 61 12.23 -8.95 -2.45
N ASP A 62 13.52 -9.19 -2.43
CA ASP A 62 14.29 -9.40 -3.65
C ASP A 62 14.10 -10.80 -4.25
N THR A 63 13.54 -11.71 -3.47
CA THR A 63 13.28 -13.08 -3.89
C THR A 63 11.77 -13.36 -3.94
N PRO A 64 11.32 -14.23 -4.87
CA PRO A 64 9.93 -14.67 -4.88
C PRO A 64 9.56 -15.28 -3.54
N ALA A 65 8.55 -14.70 -2.88
CA ALA A 65 8.03 -15.15 -1.61
C ALA A 65 6.54 -14.84 -1.50
N CYS A 66 5.81 -15.71 -0.84
CA CYS A 66 4.41 -15.48 -0.50
C CYS A 66 4.26 -15.63 1.02
N PRO A 67 4.22 -14.51 1.78
CA PRO A 67 4.11 -14.57 3.23
C PRO A 67 2.70 -14.88 3.73
N PHE A 68 1.74 -14.97 2.83
CA PHE A 68 0.33 -15.09 3.17
C PHE A 68 -0.12 -16.54 3.27
N ASN A 69 -1.10 -16.75 4.13
CA ASN A 69 -1.87 -18.00 4.25
C ASN A 69 -3.36 -17.67 4.45
N GLU A 70 -4.18 -18.69 4.68
CA GLU A 70 -5.62 -18.52 4.86
C GLU A 70 -6.03 -17.66 6.07
N LYS A 71 -5.13 -17.44 7.02
CA LYS A 71 -5.34 -16.59 8.21
C LYS A 71 -4.91 -15.15 8.00
N SER A 72 -4.22 -14.85 6.93
CA SER A 72 -3.69 -13.50 6.67
C SER A 72 -4.80 -12.50 6.39
N VAL A 73 -4.75 -11.35 7.06
CA VAL A 73 -5.60 -10.19 6.83
C VAL A 73 -4.72 -9.00 6.53
N ILE A 74 -4.79 -8.50 5.31
CA ILE A 74 -3.99 -7.33 4.90
C ILE A 74 -4.70 -6.06 5.33
N ILE A 75 -4.02 -5.25 6.13
CA ILE A 75 -4.52 -3.98 6.64
C ILE A 75 -3.67 -2.86 6.04
N GLY A 76 -4.32 -2.02 5.22
CA GLY A 76 -3.68 -0.83 4.66
C GLY A 76 -3.41 0.20 5.74
N ASN A 77 -2.19 0.72 5.77
CA ASN A 77 -1.79 1.79 6.66
C ASN A 77 -1.02 2.85 5.89
N ILE A 78 -1.21 4.10 6.26
CA ILE A 78 -0.42 5.22 5.75
C ILE A 78 -0.06 6.14 6.91
N ARG A 79 1.22 6.48 7.03
CA ARG A 79 1.72 7.33 8.11
C ARG A 79 1.51 8.81 7.78
N MET A 80 0.25 9.22 7.73
CA MET A 80 -0.15 10.61 7.47
C MET A 80 -0.84 11.23 8.69
N GLY A 81 -0.35 10.91 9.89
CA GLY A 81 -0.93 11.33 11.14
C GLY A 81 -1.51 10.17 11.95
N PHE A 82 -2.00 10.48 13.16
CA PHE A 82 -2.42 9.43 14.09
C PHE A 82 -3.76 8.77 13.75
N GLY A 83 -4.63 9.42 12.98
CA GLY A 83 -5.96 8.89 12.67
C GLY A 83 -5.91 7.56 11.94
N HIS A 84 -5.18 7.48 10.84
CA HIS A 84 -5.02 6.25 10.06
C HIS A 84 -4.29 5.16 10.85
N TYR A 85 -3.28 5.54 11.61
CA TYR A 85 -2.54 4.62 12.45
C TYR A 85 -3.42 3.95 13.52
N ARG A 86 -4.27 4.74 14.19
CA ARG A 86 -5.22 4.23 15.19
C ARG A 86 -6.25 3.27 14.59
N ILE A 87 -6.78 3.58 13.42
CA ILE A 87 -7.70 2.69 12.70
C ILE A 87 -7.02 1.38 12.35
N SER A 88 -5.81 1.43 11.82
CA SER A 88 -5.01 0.25 11.48
C SER A 88 -4.70 -0.59 12.71
N MET A 89 -4.39 0.01 13.85
CA MET A 89 -4.18 -0.69 15.12
C MET A 89 -5.46 -1.35 15.62
N ALA A 90 -6.60 -0.68 15.54
CA ALA A 90 -7.88 -1.24 15.95
C ALA A 90 -8.27 -2.46 15.10
N LEU A 91 -8.09 -2.38 13.78
CA LEU A 91 -8.32 -3.50 12.87
C LEU A 91 -7.37 -4.67 13.13
N ALA A 92 -6.09 -4.38 13.38
CA ALA A 92 -5.10 -5.40 13.71
C ALA A 92 -5.43 -6.11 15.04
N SER A 93 -5.83 -5.35 16.05
CA SER A 93 -6.26 -5.89 17.35
C SER A 93 -7.47 -6.81 17.19
N ALA A 94 -8.48 -6.39 16.43
CA ALA A 94 -9.66 -7.20 16.18
C ALA A 94 -9.32 -8.49 15.41
N ALA A 95 -8.51 -8.39 14.36
CA ALA A 95 -8.07 -9.55 13.59
C ALA A 95 -7.30 -10.55 14.47
N HIS A 96 -6.35 -10.06 15.27
CA HIS A 96 -5.57 -10.88 16.18
C HIS A 96 -6.46 -11.57 17.23
N ALA A 97 -7.40 -10.85 17.82
CA ALA A 97 -8.34 -11.41 18.79
C ALA A 97 -9.24 -12.51 18.19
N LEU A 98 -9.53 -12.43 16.90
CA LEU A 98 -10.31 -13.44 16.17
C LEU A 98 -9.47 -14.60 15.62
N GLY A 99 -8.18 -14.67 15.93
CA GLY A 99 -7.28 -15.73 15.50
C GLY A 99 -6.73 -15.57 14.08
N TYR A 100 -6.85 -14.38 13.51
CA TYR A 100 -6.24 -14.05 12.22
C TYR A 100 -4.84 -13.46 12.38
N GLN A 101 -4.08 -13.48 11.28
CA GLN A 101 -2.76 -12.88 11.22
C GLN A 101 -2.86 -11.50 10.56
N PRO A 102 -2.80 -10.40 11.31
CA PRO A 102 -2.81 -9.06 10.72
C PRO A 102 -1.45 -8.74 10.07
N ASP A 103 -1.49 -8.36 8.81
CA ASP A 103 -0.33 -7.95 8.03
C ASP A 103 -0.52 -6.51 7.56
N TRP A 104 0.37 -5.60 7.97
CA TRP A 104 0.31 -4.21 7.59
C TRP A 104 0.96 -3.96 6.24
N PHE A 105 0.16 -3.43 5.33
CA PHE A 105 0.62 -2.85 4.07
C PHE A 105 0.75 -1.34 4.25
N ASP A 106 1.96 -0.89 4.57
CA ASP A 106 2.27 0.52 4.77
C ASP A 106 2.91 1.09 3.50
N LEU A 107 2.23 2.03 2.87
CA LEU A 107 2.69 2.63 1.61
C LEU A 107 4.08 3.30 1.73
N HIS A 108 4.45 3.76 2.91
CA HIS A 108 5.77 4.34 3.17
C HIS A 108 6.90 3.31 3.25
N SER A 109 6.58 2.03 3.38
CA SER A 109 7.58 0.95 3.43
C SER A 109 8.16 0.57 2.07
N PHE A 110 7.59 1.09 0.98
CA PHE A 110 8.01 0.81 -0.40
C PHE A 110 8.71 2.00 -1.05
N SER A 111 9.61 2.63 -0.32
CA SER A 111 10.28 3.87 -0.73
C SER A 111 11.27 3.71 -1.88
N ASP A 112 11.70 2.52 -2.18
CA ASP A 112 12.56 2.18 -3.31
C ASP A 112 11.78 2.08 -4.64
N ALA A 113 10.48 1.80 -4.57
CA ALA A 113 9.63 1.73 -5.74
C ALA A 113 9.22 3.12 -6.26
N PRO A 114 9.04 3.31 -7.58
CA PRO A 114 8.57 4.57 -8.14
C PRO A 114 7.27 5.09 -7.52
N CYS A 115 6.30 4.21 -7.28
CA CYS A 115 5.05 4.56 -6.61
C CYS A 115 5.27 5.06 -5.17
N GLY A 116 6.18 4.44 -4.42
CA GLY A 116 6.53 4.88 -3.07
C GLY A 116 7.19 6.25 -3.04
N LYS A 117 8.00 6.57 -4.04
CA LYS A 117 8.61 7.90 -4.21
C LYS A 117 7.56 8.96 -4.50
N ILE A 118 6.57 8.64 -5.34
CA ILE A 118 5.46 9.54 -5.66
C ILE A 118 4.60 9.83 -4.43
N ILE A 119 4.31 8.82 -3.62
CA ILE A 119 3.50 8.96 -2.41
C ILE A 119 4.17 9.88 -1.37
N ARG A 120 5.49 9.94 -1.37
CA ARG A 120 6.26 10.81 -0.46
C ARG A 120 6.34 12.27 -0.91
N GLU A 121 6.02 12.59 -2.16
CA GLU A 121 6.05 13.94 -2.70
C GLU A 121 4.85 14.78 -2.22
#